data_b3074e9adc121ff24844b0c7034a2497
#
_entry.id   b3074e9adc121ff24844b0c7034a2497
#
_cell.length_a   1.000
_cell.length_b   1.000
_cell.length_c   1.000
_cell.angle_alpha   90.00
_cell.angle_beta   90.00
_cell.angle_gamma   90.00
#
_symmetry.space_group_name_H-M   'P 1'
#
loop_
_entity.id
_entity.type
_entity.pdbx_description
1 polymer ?
#
loop_
_entity_poly.entity_id
_entity_poly.type
_entity_poly.pdbx_seq_one_letter_code
_entity_poly.pdbx_strand_id
1 'polypeptide(L)'
;MAKVVISHRLHDDGMAVLEKAGADVVITNSGKPEDMLPELLDADGLIIRIGSIDRETMLKCKNLKVIGRPGVGVDDVDVEAATELGIPVVIAPGANTRSVAEHAMAMMFACAKDMVRCDKEMRKGNFAIRSEYKAYELNGKVLGLIGCGHIGNILAEMATGIGMKVLVYDPFVKAEVVEAKGYGYRVEM
;
A
#
# COMPACT_ATOMS: atom_id res chain seq x y z
N MET A 1 -10.42 -1.11 30.43
CA MET A 1 -9.69 -0.59 29.28
C MET A 1 -9.83 -1.62 28.16
N ALA A 2 -10.00 -1.18 26.90
CA ALA A 2 -10.02 -2.13 25.80
C ALA A 2 -8.59 -2.62 25.52
N LYS A 3 -8.39 -3.95 25.46
CA LYS A 3 -7.10 -4.55 25.07
C LYS A 3 -7.01 -4.60 23.56
N VAL A 4 -5.95 -3.99 23.00
CA VAL A 4 -5.68 -3.96 21.57
C VAL A 4 -4.34 -4.62 21.29
N VAL A 5 -4.37 -5.70 20.52
CA VAL A 5 -3.15 -6.37 20.05
C VAL A 5 -2.74 -5.77 18.72
N ILE A 6 -1.44 -5.51 18.56
CA ILE A 6 -0.86 -4.97 17.32
C ILE A 6 0.24 -5.92 16.87
N SER A 7 0.19 -6.40 15.63
CA SER A 7 1.20 -7.31 15.08
C SER A 7 2.59 -6.70 15.05
N HIS A 8 2.69 -5.42 14.67
CA HIS A 8 3.94 -4.66 14.64
C HIS A 8 3.66 -3.19 14.95
N ARG A 9 4.57 -2.53 15.67
CA ARG A 9 4.43 -1.13 16.07
C ARG A 9 4.00 -0.25 14.89
N LEU A 10 3.01 0.60 15.12
CA LEU A 10 2.58 1.63 14.18
C LEU A 10 3.53 2.84 14.21
N HIS A 11 3.32 3.78 13.27
CA HIS A 11 3.90 5.12 13.37
C HIS A 11 3.44 5.80 14.68
N ASP A 12 4.24 6.72 15.19
CA ASP A 12 3.98 7.37 16.49
C ASP A 12 2.63 8.07 16.55
N ASP A 13 2.16 8.68 15.45
CA ASP A 13 0.81 9.27 15.37
C ASP A 13 -0.30 8.23 15.59
N GLY A 14 -0.13 7.03 15.03
CA GLY A 14 -1.08 5.93 15.22
C GLY A 14 -1.05 5.39 16.65
N MET A 15 0.13 5.32 17.25
CA MET A 15 0.27 4.93 18.67
C MET A 15 -0.37 5.97 19.58
N ALA A 16 -0.19 7.25 19.31
CA ALA A 16 -0.79 8.34 20.08
C ALA A 16 -2.32 8.34 20.06
N VAL A 17 -2.94 7.90 18.97
CA VAL A 17 -4.41 7.73 18.89
C VAL A 17 -4.88 6.67 19.87
N LEU A 18 -4.20 5.54 19.96
CA LEU A 18 -4.54 4.44 20.87
C LEU A 18 -4.33 4.84 22.33
N GLU A 19 -3.23 5.52 22.63
CA GLU A 19 -2.94 6.05 23.95
C GLU A 19 -4.00 7.07 24.40
N LYS A 20 -4.36 8.01 23.53
CA LYS A 20 -5.43 8.99 23.80
C LYS A 20 -6.78 8.33 24.02
N ALA A 21 -7.03 7.21 23.37
CA ALA A 21 -8.26 6.42 23.56
C ALA A 21 -8.23 5.59 24.85
N GLY A 22 -7.12 5.58 25.57
CA GLY A 22 -6.94 4.80 26.79
C GLY A 22 -6.92 3.28 26.55
N ALA A 23 -6.43 2.85 25.37
CA ALA A 23 -6.30 1.44 25.06
C ALA A 23 -5.10 0.81 25.80
N ASP A 24 -5.30 -0.43 26.25
CA ASP A 24 -4.19 -1.28 26.68
C ASP A 24 -3.58 -1.97 25.46
N VAL A 25 -2.37 -1.56 25.07
CA VAL A 25 -1.76 -1.94 23.80
C VAL A 25 -0.66 -2.97 24.00
N VAL A 26 -0.82 -4.11 23.36
CA VAL A 26 0.17 -5.19 23.32
C VAL A 26 0.75 -5.31 21.91
N ILE A 27 2.06 -5.26 21.77
CA ILE A 27 2.76 -5.39 20.48
C ILE A 27 3.47 -6.74 20.46
N THR A 28 3.07 -7.62 19.55
CA THR A 28 3.62 -8.97 19.46
C THR A 28 4.93 -9.04 18.69
N ASN A 29 5.22 -8.04 17.84
CA ASN A 29 6.35 -8.02 16.88
C ASN A 29 6.37 -9.24 15.96
N SER A 30 5.23 -9.89 15.80
CA SER A 30 4.97 -10.97 14.86
C SER A 30 3.58 -10.82 14.26
N GLY A 31 3.45 -11.20 13.01
CA GLY A 31 2.16 -11.25 12.32
C GLY A 31 1.68 -12.67 12.05
N LYS A 32 2.32 -13.67 12.65
CA LYS A 32 1.89 -15.05 12.55
C LYS A 32 0.75 -15.30 13.53
N PRO A 33 -0.34 -15.95 13.10
CA PRO A 33 -1.48 -16.24 13.97
C PRO A 33 -1.10 -16.95 15.28
N GLU A 34 -0.21 -17.93 15.22
CA GLU A 34 0.24 -18.69 16.37
C GLU A 34 0.98 -17.85 17.42
N ASP A 35 1.75 -16.85 16.99
CA ASP A 35 2.50 -15.96 17.89
C ASP A 35 1.62 -14.90 18.51
N MET A 36 0.57 -14.46 17.79
CA MET A 36 -0.40 -13.47 18.28
C MET A 36 -1.47 -14.08 19.16
N LEU A 37 -1.80 -15.34 18.95
CA LEU A 37 -2.95 -16.00 19.59
C LEU A 37 -2.98 -15.88 21.12
N PRO A 38 -1.89 -16.07 21.88
CA PRO A 38 -1.93 -15.97 23.34
C PRO A 38 -2.47 -14.61 23.81
N GLU A 39 -2.11 -13.53 23.14
CA GLU A 39 -2.53 -12.16 23.45
C GLU A 39 -3.94 -11.83 22.91
N LEU A 40 -4.36 -12.54 21.85
CA LEU A 40 -5.66 -12.33 21.21
C LEU A 40 -6.83 -12.98 21.95
N LEU A 41 -6.59 -13.99 22.78
CA LEU A 41 -7.66 -14.74 23.45
C LEU A 41 -8.58 -13.86 24.28
N ASP A 42 -8.08 -12.81 24.88
CA ASP A 42 -8.81 -11.85 25.72
C ASP A 42 -8.86 -10.42 25.12
N ALA A 43 -8.36 -10.23 23.90
CA ALA A 43 -8.29 -8.92 23.23
C ALA A 43 -9.66 -8.47 22.69
N ASP A 44 -9.92 -7.17 22.78
CA ASP A 44 -11.09 -6.50 22.20
C ASP A 44 -10.85 -6.10 20.73
N GLY A 45 -9.61 -5.83 20.36
CA GLY A 45 -9.23 -5.38 19.01
C GLY A 45 -7.89 -5.93 18.56
N LEU A 46 -7.76 -6.07 17.24
CA LEU A 46 -6.51 -6.45 16.58
C LEU A 46 -6.17 -5.43 15.51
N ILE A 47 -4.90 -5.00 15.46
CA ILE A 47 -4.38 -4.22 14.33
C ILE A 47 -3.28 -5.03 13.65
N ILE A 48 -3.54 -5.42 12.39
CA ILE A 48 -2.59 -6.15 11.56
C ILE A 48 -1.87 -5.17 10.64
N ARG A 49 -0.59 -4.91 10.92
CA ARG A 49 0.27 -4.14 10.03
C ARG A 49 1.01 -5.04 9.04
N ILE A 50 1.58 -6.13 9.54
CA ILE A 50 2.26 -7.17 8.78
C ILE A 50 1.79 -8.50 9.34
N GLY A 51 1.51 -9.48 8.50
CA GLY A 51 1.04 -10.81 8.88
C GLY A 51 -0.39 -11.06 8.46
N SER A 52 -1.03 -12.07 9.04
CA SER A 52 -2.37 -12.50 8.67
C SER A 52 -3.21 -12.93 9.87
N ILE A 53 -4.52 -13.00 9.66
CA ILE A 53 -5.43 -13.66 10.58
C ILE A 53 -6.43 -14.50 9.79
N ASP A 54 -6.56 -15.76 10.18
CA ASP A 54 -7.43 -16.74 9.57
C ASP A 54 -8.67 -17.04 10.43
N ARG A 55 -9.59 -17.79 9.84
CA ARG A 55 -10.82 -18.25 10.48
C ARG A 55 -10.55 -19.00 11.79
N GLU A 56 -9.58 -19.90 11.80
CA GLU A 56 -9.29 -20.74 12.98
C GLU A 56 -8.88 -19.88 14.18
N THR A 57 -8.04 -18.88 13.94
CA THR A 57 -7.60 -17.93 14.97
C THR A 57 -8.76 -17.06 15.45
N MET A 58 -9.57 -16.51 14.53
CA MET A 58 -10.73 -15.69 14.91
C MET A 58 -11.75 -16.45 15.75
N LEU A 59 -12.00 -17.72 15.43
CA LEU A 59 -12.90 -18.57 16.20
C LEU A 59 -12.48 -18.78 17.67
N LYS A 60 -11.19 -18.70 17.97
CA LYS A 60 -10.63 -18.79 19.32
C LYS A 60 -10.73 -17.47 20.08
N CYS A 61 -10.81 -16.34 19.39
CA CYS A 61 -10.78 -14.99 19.95
C CYS A 61 -12.20 -14.48 20.26
N LYS A 62 -12.81 -14.98 21.34
CA LYS A 62 -14.23 -14.74 21.67
C LYS A 62 -14.59 -13.29 22.00
N ASN A 63 -13.60 -12.48 22.39
CA ASN A 63 -13.79 -11.08 22.76
C ASN A 63 -13.48 -10.10 21.62
N LEU A 64 -12.94 -10.60 20.51
CA LEU A 64 -12.49 -9.77 19.39
C LEU A 64 -13.69 -9.07 18.72
N LYS A 65 -13.69 -7.75 18.74
CA LYS A 65 -14.79 -6.89 18.27
C LYS A 65 -14.47 -6.18 16.98
N VAL A 66 -13.20 -6.02 16.63
CA VAL A 66 -12.77 -5.26 15.45
C VAL A 66 -11.37 -5.68 15.03
N ILE A 67 -11.14 -5.71 13.71
CA ILE A 67 -9.84 -5.87 13.10
C ILE A 67 -9.52 -4.59 12.32
N GLY A 68 -8.42 -3.91 12.67
CA GLY A 68 -7.89 -2.75 11.96
C GLY A 68 -6.76 -3.12 11.02
N ARG A 69 -6.82 -2.62 9.80
CA ARG A 69 -5.77 -2.75 8.80
C ARG A 69 -5.24 -1.35 8.45
N PRO A 70 -4.02 -0.96 8.87
CA PRO A 70 -3.46 0.37 8.57
C PRO A 70 -2.97 0.46 7.12
N GLY A 71 -3.89 0.22 6.18
CA GLY A 71 -3.67 0.18 4.73
C GLY A 71 -4.99 -0.01 4.01
N VAL A 72 -4.94 -0.32 2.71
CA VAL A 72 -6.14 -0.50 1.87
C VAL A 72 -6.39 -1.98 1.59
N GLY A 73 -5.33 -2.77 1.37
CA GLY A 73 -5.44 -4.20 1.08
C GLY A 73 -5.86 -5.00 2.32
N VAL A 74 -6.64 -6.04 2.11
CA VAL A 74 -7.16 -6.95 3.15
C VAL A 74 -6.84 -8.42 2.85
N ASP A 75 -5.91 -8.68 1.94
CA ASP A 75 -5.56 -10.03 1.47
C ASP A 75 -5.03 -10.94 2.61
N ASP A 76 -4.54 -10.33 3.67
CA ASP A 76 -4.01 -10.97 4.87
C ASP A 76 -5.06 -11.13 5.99
N VAL A 77 -6.33 -10.79 5.72
CA VAL A 77 -7.45 -11.00 6.64
C VAL A 77 -8.49 -11.89 5.96
N ASP A 78 -8.90 -12.99 6.61
CA ASP A 78 -10.05 -13.77 6.16
C ASP A 78 -11.33 -12.95 6.38
N VAL A 79 -11.64 -12.09 5.40
CA VAL A 79 -12.80 -11.17 5.48
C VAL A 79 -14.12 -11.92 5.47
N GLU A 80 -14.21 -13.08 4.83
CA GLU A 80 -15.39 -13.92 4.84
C GLU A 80 -15.68 -14.45 6.25
N ALA A 81 -14.65 -15.00 6.89
CA ALA A 81 -14.74 -15.45 8.28
C ALA A 81 -15.08 -14.31 9.24
N ALA A 82 -14.43 -13.15 9.10
CA ALA A 82 -14.72 -11.97 9.92
C ALA A 82 -16.19 -11.55 9.78
N THR A 83 -16.72 -11.55 8.55
CA THR A 83 -18.12 -11.21 8.25
C THR A 83 -19.09 -12.18 8.91
N GLU A 84 -18.86 -13.49 8.79
CA GLU A 84 -19.69 -14.52 9.42
C GLU A 84 -19.68 -14.43 10.95
N LEU A 85 -18.53 -14.06 11.52
CA LEU A 85 -18.36 -13.89 12.97
C LEU A 85 -18.86 -12.51 13.48
N GLY A 86 -19.28 -11.63 12.58
CA GLY A 86 -19.74 -10.28 12.93
C GLY A 86 -18.62 -9.36 13.40
N ILE A 87 -17.36 -9.64 12.98
CA ILE A 87 -16.18 -8.83 13.31
C ILE A 87 -15.91 -7.84 12.17
N PRO A 88 -16.15 -6.54 12.34
CA PRO A 88 -15.86 -5.54 11.32
C PRO A 88 -14.35 -5.45 11.04
N VAL A 89 -14.01 -5.38 9.74
CA VAL A 89 -12.65 -5.12 9.29
C VAL A 89 -12.57 -3.66 8.81
N VAL A 90 -11.75 -2.87 9.47
CA VAL A 90 -11.58 -1.43 9.19
C VAL A 90 -10.27 -1.20 8.48
N ILE A 91 -10.33 -0.49 7.35
CA ILE A 91 -9.17 -0.14 6.53
C ILE A 91 -8.93 1.38 6.56
N ALA A 92 -7.77 1.81 6.04
CA ALA A 92 -7.40 3.22 5.93
C ALA A 92 -7.36 3.68 4.45
N PRO A 93 -8.54 3.91 3.81
CA PRO A 93 -8.59 4.30 2.42
C PRO A 93 -7.89 5.64 2.18
N GLY A 94 -7.06 5.70 1.15
CA GLY A 94 -6.39 6.94 0.76
C GLY A 94 -5.14 7.30 1.56
N ALA A 95 -4.88 6.67 2.70
CA ALA A 95 -3.78 7.06 3.60
C ALA A 95 -2.38 6.98 2.95
N ASN A 96 -2.17 6.07 2.02
CA ASN A 96 -0.89 5.88 1.33
C ASN A 96 -0.94 6.18 -0.18
N THR A 97 -2.05 6.69 -0.69
CA THR A 97 -2.30 6.86 -2.12
C THR A 97 -1.20 7.67 -2.81
N ARG A 98 -0.87 8.83 -2.25
CA ARG A 98 0.17 9.70 -2.79
C ARG A 98 1.55 9.06 -2.69
N SER A 99 1.88 8.47 -1.56
CA SER A 99 3.18 7.81 -1.34
C SER A 99 3.43 6.68 -2.33
N VAL A 100 2.39 5.89 -2.67
CA VAL A 100 2.50 4.81 -3.67
C VAL A 100 2.71 5.39 -5.07
N ALA A 101 1.98 6.46 -5.44
CA ALA A 101 2.17 7.12 -6.74
C ALA A 101 3.57 7.73 -6.87
N GLU A 102 4.07 8.40 -5.83
CA GLU A 102 5.42 8.95 -5.78
C GLU A 102 6.50 7.85 -5.89
N HIS A 103 6.30 6.74 -5.20
CA HIS A 103 7.21 5.60 -5.29
C HIS A 103 7.26 4.99 -6.71
N ALA A 104 6.09 4.83 -7.35
CA ALA A 104 6.02 4.38 -8.73
C ALA A 104 6.77 5.34 -9.69
N MET A 105 6.58 6.65 -9.52
CA MET A 105 7.31 7.66 -10.29
C MET A 105 8.82 7.59 -10.05
N ALA A 106 9.25 7.42 -8.80
CA ALA A 106 10.66 7.27 -8.44
C ALA A 106 11.29 6.03 -9.12
N MET A 107 10.58 4.90 -9.11
CA MET A 107 11.03 3.68 -9.82
C MET A 107 11.11 3.90 -11.34
N MET A 108 10.16 4.61 -11.95
CA MET A 108 10.22 4.96 -13.38
C MET A 108 11.47 5.77 -13.71
N PHE A 109 11.79 6.79 -12.90
CA PHE A 109 13.03 7.55 -13.07
C PHE A 109 14.28 6.70 -12.84
N ALA A 110 14.27 5.86 -11.79
CA ALA A 110 15.39 4.97 -11.49
C ALA A 110 15.71 4.04 -12.67
N CYS A 111 14.68 3.46 -13.29
CA CYS A 111 14.81 2.62 -14.46
C CYS A 111 15.26 3.44 -15.69
N ALA A 112 14.62 4.59 -15.96
CA ALA A 112 14.92 5.41 -17.14
C ALA A 112 16.35 5.98 -17.12
N LYS A 113 16.91 6.20 -15.95
CA LYS A 113 18.26 6.76 -15.75
C LYS A 113 19.29 5.74 -15.30
N ASP A 114 18.92 4.45 -15.20
CA ASP A 114 19.80 3.35 -14.72
C ASP A 114 20.48 3.72 -13.37
N MET A 115 19.71 4.36 -12.48
CA MET A 115 20.26 4.98 -11.27
C MET A 115 20.94 3.99 -10.34
N VAL A 116 20.36 2.81 -10.18
CA VAL A 116 20.88 1.77 -9.27
C VAL A 116 22.24 1.27 -9.73
N ARG A 117 22.40 1.02 -11.03
CA ARG A 117 23.68 0.61 -11.61
C ARG A 117 24.70 1.72 -11.53
N CYS A 118 24.31 2.94 -11.88
CA CYS A 118 25.19 4.10 -11.81
C CYS A 118 25.70 4.34 -10.39
N ASP A 119 24.83 4.32 -9.37
CA ASP A 119 25.25 4.48 -7.97
C ASP A 119 26.24 3.39 -7.55
N LYS A 120 25.93 2.13 -7.88
CA LYS A 120 26.82 0.99 -7.57
C LYS A 120 28.21 1.12 -8.18
N GLU A 121 28.30 1.53 -9.45
CA GLU A 121 29.57 1.68 -10.15
C GLU A 121 30.34 2.91 -9.66
N MET A 122 29.64 4.03 -9.41
CA MET A 122 30.25 5.23 -8.84
C MET A 122 30.89 4.97 -7.47
N ARG A 123 30.23 4.18 -6.62
CA ARG A 123 30.80 3.79 -5.31
C ARG A 123 32.07 2.94 -5.41
N LYS A 124 32.26 2.27 -6.55
CA LYS A 124 33.52 1.54 -6.86
C LYS A 124 34.59 2.42 -7.49
N GLY A 125 34.32 3.71 -7.71
CA GLY A 125 35.20 4.63 -8.41
C GLY A 125 35.16 4.50 -9.93
N ASN A 126 34.21 3.74 -10.50
CA ASN A 126 34.05 3.57 -11.95
C ASN A 126 33.27 4.75 -12.56
N PHE A 127 33.95 5.85 -12.82
CA PHE A 127 33.34 7.01 -13.48
C PHE A 127 33.09 6.79 -14.99
N ALA A 128 33.71 5.78 -15.58
CA ALA A 128 33.51 5.43 -17.00
C ALA A 128 32.08 4.91 -17.27
N ILE A 129 31.35 4.50 -16.25
CA ILE A 129 29.93 4.07 -16.34
C ILE A 129 29.08 5.04 -17.13
N ARG A 130 29.35 6.35 -17.06
CA ARG A 130 28.63 7.40 -17.79
C ARG A 130 28.58 7.18 -19.31
N SER A 131 29.53 6.43 -19.87
CA SER A 131 29.65 6.13 -21.31
C SER A 131 29.13 4.72 -21.65
N GLU A 132 28.79 3.91 -20.66
CA GLU A 132 28.41 2.49 -20.81
C GLU A 132 26.89 2.25 -20.75
N TYR A 133 26.11 3.21 -20.25
CA TYR A 133 24.66 3.07 -20.13
C TYR A 133 23.91 4.04 -21.03
N LYS A 134 22.69 3.66 -21.37
CA LYS A 134 21.78 4.51 -22.14
C LYS A 134 20.64 4.98 -21.25
N ALA A 135 20.75 6.21 -20.76
CA ALA A 135 19.59 6.88 -20.16
C ALA A 135 18.66 7.40 -21.26
N TYR A 136 17.38 7.44 -20.96
CA TYR A 136 16.39 8.08 -21.83
C TYR A 136 15.51 9.04 -21.03
N GLU A 137 14.90 9.99 -21.77
CA GLU A 137 13.96 10.93 -21.20
C GLU A 137 12.56 10.33 -21.14
N LEU A 138 11.82 10.64 -20.08
CA LEU A 138 10.41 10.28 -19.95
C LEU A 138 9.52 11.28 -20.69
N ASN A 139 9.97 12.52 -20.87
CA ASN A 139 9.26 13.52 -21.65
C ASN A 139 8.88 13.00 -23.04
N GLY A 140 7.64 13.18 -23.44
CA GLY A 140 7.08 12.71 -24.70
C GLY A 140 6.82 11.20 -24.78
N LYS A 141 7.20 10.41 -23.79
CA LYS A 141 6.91 8.97 -23.70
C LYS A 141 5.46 8.74 -23.28
N VAL A 142 4.97 7.54 -23.54
CA VAL A 142 3.63 7.11 -23.12
C VAL A 142 3.73 6.26 -21.87
N LEU A 143 2.98 6.65 -20.83
CA LEU A 143 2.71 5.82 -19.68
C LEU A 143 1.44 5.02 -19.94
N GLY A 144 1.54 3.70 -20.04
CA GLY A 144 0.39 2.79 -19.97
C GLY A 144 -0.01 2.59 -18.53
N LEU A 145 -1.24 2.92 -18.17
CA LEU A 145 -1.78 2.81 -16.82
C LEU A 145 -2.91 1.80 -16.79
N ILE A 146 -2.71 0.72 -16.05
CA ILE A 146 -3.73 -0.29 -15.79
C ILE A 146 -4.35 0.01 -14.42
N GLY A 147 -5.59 0.50 -14.43
CA GLY A 147 -6.29 1.03 -13.26
C GLY A 147 -6.11 2.54 -13.08
N CYS A 148 -7.23 3.26 -13.03
CA CYS A 148 -7.28 4.72 -12.86
C CYS A 148 -8.07 5.10 -11.59
N GLY A 149 -7.88 4.33 -10.52
CA GLY A 149 -8.38 4.63 -9.18
C GLY A 149 -7.61 5.78 -8.51
N HIS A 150 -7.65 5.86 -7.19
CA HIS A 150 -7.00 6.95 -6.44
C HIS A 150 -5.50 7.07 -6.73
N ILE A 151 -4.75 5.95 -6.70
CA ILE A 151 -3.31 5.93 -6.96
C ILE A 151 -3.03 6.26 -8.43
N GLY A 152 -3.73 5.59 -9.36
CA GLY A 152 -3.53 5.78 -10.79
C GLY A 152 -3.78 7.21 -11.24
N ASN A 153 -4.76 7.90 -10.70
CA ASN A 153 -5.02 9.29 -11.00
C ASN A 153 -3.85 10.20 -10.59
N ILE A 154 -3.32 10.05 -9.38
CA ILE A 154 -2.18 10.85 -8.92
C ILE A 154 -0.93 10.55 -9.76
N LEU A 155 -0.67 9.29 -10.08
CA LEU A 155 0.45 8.92 -10.95
C LEU A 155 0.29 9.51 -12.36
N ALA A 156 -0.92 9.53 -12.91
CA ALA A 156 -1.21 10.14 -14.21
C ALA A 156 -0.93 11.65 -14.20
N GLU A 157 -1.34 12.36 -13.15
CA GLU A 157 -1.03 13.79 -12.98
C GLU A 157 0.46 14.05 -12.91
N MET A 158 1.21 13.27 -12.12
CA MET A 158 2.67 13.37 -12.01
C MET A 158 3.35 13.12 -13.37
N ALA A 159 2.94 12.06 -14.08
CA ALA A 159 3.49 11.70 -15.38
C ALA A 159 3.23 12.80 -16.42
N THR A 160 2.03 13.37 -16.42
CA THR A 160 1.69 14.52 -17.29
C THR A 160 2.53 15.73 -16.94
N GLY A 161 2.76 15.99 -15.65
CA GLY A 161 3.59 17.10 -15.16
C GLY A 161 5.04 17.05 -15.64
N ILE A 162 5.57 15.86 -15.94
CA ILE A 162 6.92 15.68 -16.53
C ILE A 162 6.89 15.51 -18.05
N GLY A 163 5.76 15.81 -18.69
CA GLY A 163 5.62 15.80 -20.15
C GLY A 163 5.35 14.43 -20.77
N MET A 164 4.95 13.42 -20.00
CA MET A 164 4.50 12.15 -20.56
C MET A 164 3.08 12.24 -21.09
N LYS A 165 2.74 11.38 -22.03
CA LYS A 165 1.35 11.09 -22.42
C LYS A 165 0.84 9.93 -21.59
N VAL A 166 -0.39 10.00 -21.12
CA VAL A 166 -1.01 8.91 -20.32
C VAL A 166 -2.05 8.20 -21.16
N LEU A 167 -1.98 6.87 -21.17
CA LEU A 167 -2.94 5.98 -21.79
C LEU A 167 -3.49 5.02 -20.74
N VAL A 168 -4.78 5.09 -20.46
CA VAL A 168 -5.45 4.36 -19.38
C VAL A 168 -6.25 3.18 -19.91
N TYR A 169 -6.14 2.06 -19.23
CA TYR A 169 -7.12 0.97 -19.24
C TYR A 169 -7.69 0.80 -17.84
N ASP A 170 -9.01 0.83 -17.71
CA ASP A 170 -9.70 0.56 -16.44
C ASP A 170 -11.12 0.01 -16.77
N PRO A 171 -11.46 -1.24 -16.35
CA PRO A 171 -12.77 -1.82 -16.66
C PRO A 171 -13.92 -1.19 -15.88
N PHE A 172 -13.66 -0.41 -14.84
CA PHE A 172 -14.66 0.18 -13.96
C PHE A 172 -14.83 1.69 -14.16
N VAL A 173 -13.91 2.34 -14.87
CA VAL A 173 -13.94 3.78 -15.14
C VAL A 173 -14.36 4.01 -16.60
N LYS A 174 -15.36 4.86 -16.81
CA LYS A 174 -15.83 5.19 -18.15
C LYS A 174 -14.81 6.02 -18.93
N ALA A 175 -14.76 5.80 -20.25
CA ALA A 175 -13.85 6.51 -21.14
C ALA A 175 -13.96 8.04 -21.02
N GLU A 176 -15.19 8.56 -20.95
CA GLU A 176 -15.45 10.00 -20.87
C GLU A 176 -14.82 10.64 -19.62
N VAL A 177 -14.74 9.90 -18.51
CA VAL A 177 -14.11 10.37 -17.26
C VAL A 177 -12.61 10.47 -17.40
N VAL A 178 -11.99 9.55 -18.13
CA VAL A 178 -10.55 9.50 -18.39
C VAL A 178 -10.17 10.59 -19.41
N GLU A 179 -10.92 10.69 -20.49
CA GLU A 179 -10.69 11.66 -21.58
C GLU A 179 -10.90 13.10 -21.13
N ALA A 180 -11.87 13.35 -20.23
CA ALA A 180 -12.09 14.68 -19.62
C ALA A 180 -10.87 15.19 -18.83
N LYS A 181 -9.96 14.29 -18.43
CA LYS A 181 -8.68 14.63 -17.78
C LYS A 181 -7.52 14.82 -18.77
N GLY A 182 -7.78 14.68 -20.07
CA GLY A 182 -6.77 14.76 -21.12
C GLY A 182 -5.95 13.49 -21.31
N TYR A 183 -6.39 12.36 -20.79
CA TYR A 183 -5.72 11.06 -20.96
C TYR A 183 -6.36 10.27 -22.10
N GLY A 184 -5.56 9.46 -22.79
CA GLY A 184 -6.11 8.48 -23.74
C GLY A 184 -6.76 7.31 -22.98
N TYR A 185 -7.79 6.72 -23.59
CA TYR A 185 -8.47 5.53 -23.04
C TYR A 185 -8.33 4.32 -23.98
N ARG A 186 -8.20 3.15 -23.41
CA ARG A 186 -8.19 1.87 -24.12
C ARG A 186 -9.33 0.99 -23.65
N VAL A 187 -9.99 0.31 -24.57
CA VAL A 187 -11.09 -0.63 -24.28
C VAL A 187 -10.56 -2.02 -23.94
N GLU A 188 -9.39 -2.37 -24.45
CA GLU A 188 -8.73 -3.68 -24.27
C GLU A 188 -7.26 -3.49 -23.91
N MET A 189 -6.70 -4.48 -23.17
CA MET A 189 -5.27 -4.55 -22.87
C MET A 189 -4.46 -5.09 -24.03
#